data_732e6f4a2b541b3710e19466ea560d8e
#
_entry.id   732e6f4a2b541b3710e19466ea560d8e
#
_cell.length_a   1.000
_cell.length_b   1.000
_cell.length_c   1.000
_cell.angle_alpha   90.00
_cell.angle_beta   90.00
_cell.angle_gamma   90.00
#
_symmetry.space_group_name_H-M   'P 1'
#
loop_
_entity.id
_entity.type
_entity.pdbx_description
1 polymer ?
#
loop_
_entity_poly.entity_id
_entity_poly.type
_entity_poly.pdbx_seq_one_letter_code
_entity_poly.pdbx_strand_id
1 'polypeptide(L)'
;MSNEINKVIYSMIKVSKYYDKKPVLKDISLSYFYGAKIGVLGLNGSGKTSLLRILAGVDQNFNGETVLSEGYTVGYLEQEPLVNVDKTVRQVVEEGVQETMDLLKEFEEINAKFAEPMSDDEMNALIDRQGQVQEKLDALDAWELDSRLDMAMDALRCPPEDTPVDVLSGGEKRRVALCRLLLQKPDILLLDEPTNHLDAESVAWLEQHLQQYPGTVIAVTHDRYFLDNVAGWILELDRGEGIPWKGNYSSWLEQKQERLRREEKSEGSRQKTLQRELEWIRMSPKGRHAKSQARINAYEKLLSQEAEGREKELELYIPPGPRLGNVVIEAEAVGKAYGDRLLMENMNFQLPPGGIVGVIGPNGAGKTTLFKMITGQEQPDNGSFRLGETVKLAYIDQNRDLDANKTIWQEISGGNDQIELGNRLVNSRAYVARYNFSGADQQKKIETLSGGQRNRVHLAKMLKEGGNVILLDEPTNDLDVNTLRALEEALENFGGCAVVISHDRWFLDRIATHILAFEGNSQVVFFQGNWSEYEADRKKRLGAAAERPHRIKYRRLTR
;
A
#
# COMPACT_ATOMS: atom_id res chain seq x y z
N MET A 1 -16.45 -13.01 27.35
CA MET A 1 -16.04 -12.58 25.99
C MET A 1 -17.15 -12.52 24.93
N SER A 2 -18.38 -12.99 25.14
CA SER A 2 -19.41 -13.05 24.08
C SER A 2 -20.36 -11.84 23.98
N ASN A 3 -20.22 -10.82 24.80
CA ASN A 3 -21.12 -9.64 24.82
C ASN A 3 -20.51 -8.34 24.24
N GLU A 4 -19.26 -8.34 23.81
CA GLU A 4 -18.59 -7.14 23.26
C GLU A 4 -18.63 -7.05 21.73
N ILE A 5 -18.90 -8.16 21.05
CA ILE A 5 -19.09 -8.20 19.59
C ILE A 5 -20.33 -7.40 19.24
N ASN A 6 -20.20 -6.29 18.50
CA ASN A 6 -21.20 -5.29 18.11
C ASN A 6 -21.37 -4.10 19.06
N LYS A 7 -20.54 -3.93 20.08
CA LYS A 7 -20.52 -2.70 20.87
C LYS A 7 -19.87 -1.58 20.06
N VAL A 8 -20.55 -0.43 19.96
CA VAL A 8 -19.96 0.76 19.35
C VAL A 8 -18.89 1.32 20.30
N ILE A 9 -17.66 1.43 19.82
CA ILE A 9 -16.51 1.90 20.59
C ILE A 9 -16.02 3.27 20.15
N TYR A 10 -16.33 3.68 18.92
CA TYR A 10 -15.99 4.97 18.39
C TYR A 10 -17.10 5.49 17.46
N SER A 11 -17.44 6.76 17.55
CA SER A 11 -18.44 7.40 16.68
C SER A 11 -17.91 8.71 16.12
N MET A 12 -18.19 8.94 14.84
CA MET A 12 -18.01 10.22 14.15
C MET A 12 -19.39 10.80 13.83
N ILE A 13 -19.63 12.06 14.11
CA ILE A 13 -20.93 12.73 13.91
C ILE A 13 -20.69 13.98 13.07
N LYS A 14 -21.16 13.97 11.81
CA LYS A 14 -21.05 15.07 10.83
C LYS A 14 -19.64 15.64 10.71
N VAL A 15 -18.64 14.76 10.68
CA VAL A 15 -17.24 15.18 10.60
C VAL A 15 -16.94 15.68 9.19
N SER A 16 -16.45 16.94 9.12
CA SER A 16 -16.05 17.58 7.87
C SER A 16 -14.67 18.21 8.01
N LYS A 17 -13.79 18.00 7.03
CA LYS A 17 -12.45 18.55 6.98
C LYS A 17 -12.24 19.34 5.69
N TYR A 18 -11.65 20.52 5.82
CA TYR A 18 -11.36 21.43 4.69
C TYR A 18 -9.87 21.75 4.65
N TYR A 19 -9.30 21.78 3.44
CA TYR A 19 -8.00 22.37 3.15
C TYR A 19 -8.20 23.48 2.11
N ASP A 20 -7.75 24.69 2.41
CA ASP A 20 -7.88 25.88 1.54
C ASP A 20 -9.29 26.05 0.93
N LYS A 21 -10.34 25.92 1.75
CA LYS A 21 -11.77 25.98 1.36
C LYS A 21 -12.27 24.79 0.53
N LYS A 22 -11.42 23.80 0.20
CA LYS A 22 -11.83 22.60 -0.50
C LYS A 22 -12.20 21.52 0.52
N PRO A 23 -13.44 20.96 0.48
CA PRO A 23 -13.82 19.88 1.37
C PRO A 23 -13.07 18.60 0.96
N VAL A 24 -12.41 17.97 1.93
CA VAL A 24 -11.75 16.67 1.78
C VAL A 24 -12.59 15.58 2.41
N LEU A 25 -13.19 15.87 3.58
CA LEU A 25 -14.21 15.04 4.21
C LEU A 25 -15.47 15.90 4.40
N LYS A 26 -16.65 15.32 4.16
CA LYS A 26 -17.91 16.06 4.14
C LYS A 26 -18.98 15.27 4.89
N ASP A 27 -19.44 15.82 6.01
CA ASP A 27 -20.54 15.32 6.84
C ASP A 27 -20.49 13.81 7.15
N ILE A 28 -19.30 13.27 7.39
CA ILE A 28 -19.11 11.84 7.66
C ILE A 28 -19.71 11.51 9.02
N SER A 29 -20.68 10.59 9.02
CA SER A 29 -21.31 10.07 10.25
C SER A 29 -21.20 8.54 10.21
N LEU A 30 -20.33 7.98 11.06
CA LEU A 30 -19.99 6.55 11.09
C LEU A 30 -19.82 6.10 12.54
N SER A 31 -20.19 4.84 12.80
CA SER A 31 -19.93 4.19 14.09
C SER A 31 -19.10 2.94 13.86
N TYR A 32 -18.09 2.76 14.70
CA TYR A 32 -17.14 1.64 14.62
C TYR A 32 -17.41 0.65 15.76
N PHE A 33 -17.49 -0.62 15.42
CA PHE A 33 -17.78 -1.68 16.37
C PHE A 33 -16.51 -2.38 16.84
N TYR A 34 -16.50 -2.85 18.08
CA TYR A 34 -15.41 -3.64 18.63
C TYR A 34 -15.15 -4.89 17.79
N GLY A 35 -13.89 -5.17 17.51
CA GLY A 35 -13.47 -6.32 16.70
C GLY A 35 -13.66 -6.18 15.19
N ALA A 36 -14.22 -5.06 14.69
CA ALA A 36 -14.39 -4.85 13.26
C ALA A 36 -13.04 -4.71 12.55
N LYS A 37 -12.93 -5.31 11.35
CA LYS A 37 -11.78 -5.18 10.46
C LYS A 37 -12.21 -4.36 9.25
N ILE A 38 -11.68 -3.15 9.13
CA ILE A 38 -12.14 -2.15 8.17
C ILE A 38 -10.99 -1.72 7.28
N GLY A 39 -11.13 -1.96 5.97
CA GLY A 39 -10.24 -1.42 4.96
C GLY A 39 -10.76 -0.08 4.45
N VAL A 40 -9.89 0.94 4.41
CA VAL A 40 -10.25 2.27 3.89
C VAL A 40 -9.69 2.43 2.49
N LEU A 41 -10.58 2.63 1.53
CA LEU A 41 -10.27 2.85 0.12
C LEU A 41 -10.62 4.27 -0.32
N GLY A 42 -9.94 4.75 -1.35
CA GLY A 42 -10.21 6.03 -1.99
C GLY A 42 -9.03 6.50 -2.82
N LEU A 43 -9.28 7.45 -3.70
CA LEU A 43 -8.25 8.06 -4.54
C LEU A 43 -7.19 8.78 -3.69
N ASN A 44 -6.01 9.01 -4.28
CA ASN A 44 -5.00 9.82 -3.63
C ASN A 44 -5.52 11.25 -3.42
N GLY A 45 -5.42 11.73 -2.17
CA GLY A 45 -5.99 13.02 -1.76
C GLY A 45 -7.47 12.99 -1.38
N SER A 46 -8.12 11.83 -1.31
CA SER A 46 -9.52 11.69 -0.85
C SER A 46 -9.71 11.87 0.66
N GLY A 47 -8.61 12.03 1.43
CA GLY A 47 -8.67 12.27 2.87
C GLY A 47 -8.49 11.03 3.74
N LYS A 48 -7.96 9.91 3.22
CA LYS A 48 -7.73 8.66 3.98
C LYS A 48 -6.86 8.91 5.23
N THR A 49 -5.69 9.49 5.06
CA THR A 49 -4.79 9.84 6.17
C THR A 49 -5.42 10.87 7.12
N SER A 50 -6.18 11.85 6.58
CA SER A 50 -6.88 12.84 7.42
C SER A 50 -7.94 12.16 8.30
N LEU A 51 -8.68 11.19 7.75
CA LEU A 51 -9.64 10.38 8.50
C LEU A 51 -8.94 9.63 9.65
N LEU A 52 -7.82 8.95 9.38
CA LEU A 52 -7.06 8.24 10.43
C LEU A 52 -6.53 9.19 11.51
N ARG A 53 -6.00 10.36 11.12
CA ARG A 53 -5.49 11.36 12.08
C ARG A 53 -6.60 11.95 12.97
N ILE A 54 -7.81 12.12 12.44
CA ILE A 54 -8.97 12.52 13.23
C ILE A 54 -9.37 11.41 14.20
N LEU A 55 -9.45 10.16 13.73
CA LEU A 55 -9.75 9.00 14.59
C LEU A 55 -8.70 8.79 15.69
N ALA A 56 -7.44 9.08 15.39
CA ALA A 56 -6.33 9.03 16.36
C ALA A 56 -6.32 10.19 17.35
N GLY A 57 -7.16 11.22 17.16
CA GLY A 57 -7.16 12.43 17.98
C GLY A 57 -5.98 13.37 17.73
N VAL A 58 -5.14 13.08 16.72
CA VAL A 58 -3.97 13.90 16.33
C VAL A 58 -4.40 15.17 15.60
N ASP A 59 -5.41 15.08 14.75
CA ASP A 59 -5.98 16.23 14.05
C ASP A 59 -7.32 16.62 14.68
N GLN A 60 -7.33 17.77 15.36
CA GLN A 60 -8.52 18.33 16.03
C GLN A 60 -9.15 19.48 15.23
N ASN A 61 -8.58 19.84 14.09
CA ASN A 61 -9.09 20.92 13.25
C ASN A 61 -10.08 20.40 12.22
N PHE A 62 -11.29 20.07 12.65
CA PHE A 62 -12.41 19.62 11.82
C PHE A 62 -13.74 20.14 12.39
N ASN A 63 -14.79 20.12 11.59
CA ASN A 63 -16.15 20.38 12.02
C ASN A 63 -16.86 19.06 12.35
N GLY A 64 -17.73 19.05 13.34
CA GLY A 64 -18.41 17.85 13.83
C GLY A 64 -17.84 17.35 15.14
N GLU A 65 -18.17 16.14 15.51
CA GLU A 65 -17.78 15.53 16.78
C GLU A 65 -17.23 14.12 16.58
N THR A 66 -16.29 13.75 17.45
CA THR A 66 -15.80 12.38 17.57
C THR A 66 -15.92 11.92 19.01
N VAL A 67 -16.43 10.72 19.23
CA VAL A 67 -16.64 10.17 20.57
C VAL A 67 -15.99 8.80 20.65
N LEU A 68 -14.94 8.69 21.48
CA LEU A 68 -14.36 7.42 21.89
C LEU A 68 -15.06 6.96 23.17
N SER A 69 -15.53 5.73 23.24
CA SER A 69 -16.11 5.15 24.44
C SER A 69 -15.08 5.04 25.57
N GLU A 70 -15.49 5.27 26.81
CA GLU A 70 -14.59 5.19 27.96
C GLU A 70 -13.97 3.81 28.13
N GLY A 71 -12.69 3.79 28.50
CA GLY A 71 -11.93 2.57 28.74
C GLY A 71 -11.30 1.92 27.49
N TYR A 72 -11.46 2.50 26.30
CA TYR A 72 -10.82 2.01 25.09
C TYR A 72 -9.62 2.86 24.69
N THR A 73 -8.61 2.19 24.14
CA THR A 73 -7.34 2.79 23.71
C THR A 73 -7.23 2.83 22.18
N VAL A 74 -6.56 3.86 21.66
CA VAL A 74 -6.32 4.01 20.22
C VAL A 74 -4.82 4.03 19.97
N GLY A 75 -4.36 3.18 19.06
CA GLY A 75 -2.99 3.17 18.55
C GLY A 75 -2.95 3.56 17.08
N TYR A 76 -2.01 4.39 16.70
CA TYR A 76 -1.88 4.92 15.34
C TYR A 76 -0.47 4.75 14.79
N LEU A 77 -0.36 4.15 13.62
CA LEU A 77 0.87 4.08 12.84
C LEU A 77 0.93 5.27 11.88
N GLU A 78 1.78 6.24 12.18
CA GLU A 78 2.03 7.39 11.31
C GLU A 78 2.88 7.02 10.08
N GLN A 79 2.81 7.87 9.04
CA GLN A 79 3.63 7.67 7.83
C GLN A 79 5.13 7.83 8.10
N GLU A 80 5.51 8.77 8.98
CA GLU A 80 6.90 9.00 9.40
C GLU A 80 7.04 8.83 10.92
N PRO A 81 6.99 7.59 11.44
CA PRO A 81 7.14 7.33 12.85
C PRO A 81 8.61 7.46 13.26
N LEU A 82 8.88 7.72 14.53
CA LEU A 82 10.20 7.70 15.14
C LEU A 82 11.18 8.78 14.61
N VAL A 83 10.80 10.04 14.74
CA VAL A 83 11.70 11.17 14.47
C VAL A 83 12.52 11.46 15.73
N ASN A 84 13.86 11.59 15.58
CA ASN A 84 14.81 11.98 16.64
C ASN A 84 14.77 11.11 17.92
N VAL A 85 14.80 9.79 17.76
CA VAL A 85 14.80 8.85 18.89
C VAL A 85 16.23 8.35 19.14
N ASP A 86 16.85 8.79 20.24
CA ASP A 86 18.15 8.32 20.71
C ASP A 86 18.02 7.01 21.52
N LYS A 87 17.59 5.94 20.83
CA LYS A 87 17.33 4.60 21.39
C LYS A 87 17.69 3.53 20.38
N THR A 88 17.91 2.31 20.88
CA THR A 88 18.07 1.13 20.02
C THR A 88 16.73 0.56 19.56
N VAL A 89 16.75 -0.28 18.52
CA VAL A 89 15.56 -0.98 18.01
C VAL A 89 14.84 -1.72 19.14
N ARG A 90 15.57 -2.47 19.96
CA ARG A 90 15.03 -3.23 21.09
C ARG A 90 14.30 -2.31 22.08
N GLN A 91 14.93 -1.22 22.48
CA GLN A 91 14.36 -0.27 23.43
C GLN A 91 13.06 0.36 22.92
N VAL A 92 12.98 0.67 21.63
CA VAL A 92 11.75 1.22 21.04
C VAL A 92 10.65 0.17 20.98
N VAL A 93 10.96 -1.08 20.67
CA VAL A 93 9.96 -2.16 20.64
C VAL A 93 9.43 -2.45 22.05
N GLU A 94 10.30 -2.43 23.06
CA GLU A 94 9.98 -2.64 24.49
C GLU A 94 9.04 -1.58 25.05
N GLU A 95 9.07 -0.32 24.51
CA GLU A 95 8.09 0.72 24.90
C GLU A 95 6.64 0.26 24.70
N GLY A 96 6.37 -0.58 23.69
CA GLY A 96 5.03 -1.10 23.44
C GLY A 96 4.51 -2.06 24.53
N VAL A 97 5.40 -2.58 25.36
CA VAL A 97 5.11 -3.55 26.43
C VAL A 97 5.66 -3.09 27.79
N GLN A 98 5.91 -1.77 27.93
CA GLN A 98 6.54 -1.20 29.12
C GLN A 98 5.81 -1.58 30.41
N GLU A 99 4.49 -1.54 30.43
CA GLU A 99 3.68 -1.91 31.61
C GLU A 99 3.92 -3.38 32.01
N THR A 100 4.03 -4.27 31.05
CA THR A 100 4.32 -5.69 31.31
C THR A 100 5.75 -5.88 31.82
N MET A 101 6.71 -5.14 31.28
CA MET A 101 8.11 -5.17 31.74
C MET A 101 8.24 -4.63 33.17
N ASP A 102 7.52 -3.57 33.49
CA ASP A 102 7.51 -3.00 34.85
C ASP A 102 6.92 -4.00 35.85
N LEU A 103 5.87 -4.74 35.47
CA LEU A 103 5.31 -5.82 36.32
C LEU A 103 6.29 -6.98 36.50
N LEU A 104 7.02 -7.40 35.45
CA LEU A 104 8.05 -8.43 35.56
C LEU A 104 9.18 -7.98 36.49
N LYS A 105 9.61 -6.74 36.38
CA LYS A 105 10.62 -6.14 37.23
C LYS A 105 10.16 -6.07 38.68
N GLU A 106 8.91 -5.66 38.92
CA GLU A 106 8.31 -5.65 40.25
C GLU A 106 8.28 -7.07 40.85
N PHE A 107 7.92 -8.06 40.02
CA PHE A 107 7.90 -9.46 40.45
C PHE A 107 9.30 -9.97 40.88
N GLU A 108 10.32 -9.63 40.09
CA GLU A 108 11.71 -9.94 40.43
C GLU A 108 12.19 -9.24 41.70
N GLU A 109 11.87 -7.96 41.87
CA GLU A 109 12.18 -7.19 43.07
C GLU A 109 11.51 -7.76 44.32
N ILE A 110 10.25 -8.21 44.22
CA ILE A 110 9.51 -8.87 45.28
C ILE A 110 10.22 -10.18 45.64
N ASN A 111 10.60 -10.99 44.66
CA ASN A 111 11.31 -12.25 44.88
C ASN A 111 12.67 -12.04 45.55
N ALA A 112 13.40 -10.99 45.17
CA ALA A 112 14.67 -10.62 45.80
C ALA A 112 14.49 -10.23 47.30
N LYS A 113 13.43 -9.50 47.62
CA LYS A 113 13.12 -9.07 48.99
C LYS A 113 12.83 -10.23 49.94
N PHE A 114 12.31 -11.36 49.46
CA PHE A 114 12.11 -12.55 50.32
C PHE A 114 13.42 -13.12 50.89
N ALA A 115 14.58 -12.76 50.36
CA ALA A 115 15.87 -13.15 50.88
C ALA A 115 16.35 -12.26 52.04
N GLU A 116 15.66 -11.14 52.32
CA GLU A 116 16.00 -10.20 53.38
C GLU A 116 15.24 -10.54 54.67
N PRO A 117 15.83 -10.31 55.85
CA PRO A 117 15.13 -10.48 57.12
C PRO A 117 13.97 -9.48 57.25
N MET A 118 12.76 -9.98 57.49
CA MET A 118 11.55 -9.13 57.62
C MET A 118 10.62 -9.64 58.72
N SER A 119 9.68 -8.85 59.16
CA SER A 119 8.63 -9.24 60.10
C SER A 119 7.53 -10.08 59.44
N ASP A 120 6.75 -10.81 60.24
CA ASP A 120 5.64 -11.64 59.74
C ASP A 120 4.58 -10.78 59.02
N ASP A 121 4.32 -9.54 59.45
CA ASP A 121 3.38 -8.64 58.78
C ASP A 121 3.91 -8.18 57.42
N GLU A 122 5.19 -7.86 57.31
CA GLU A 122 5.85 -7.49 56.06
C GLU A 122 5.89 -8.67 55.11
N MET A 123 6.15 -9.88 55.59
CA MET A 123 6.13 -11.10 54.79
C MET A 123 4.75 -11.35 54.20
N ASN A 124 3.67 -11.24 54.97
CA ASN A 124 2.32 -11.45 54.49
C ASN A 124 1.92 -10.38 53.45
N ALA A 125 2.25 -9.12 53.65
CA ALA A 125 2.00 -8.05 52.70
C ALA A 125 2.77 -8.29 51.37
N LEU A 126 3.98 -8.81 51.44
CA LEU A 126 4.81 -9.12 50.25
C LEU A 126 4.25 -10.33 49.49
N ILE A 127 3.74 -11.35 50.17
CA ILE A 127 3.06 -12.51 49.57
C ILE A 127 1.78 -12.05 48.83
N ASP A 128 0.95 -11.22 49.50
CA ASP A 128 -0.26 -10.71 48.87
C ASP A 128 0.05 -9.88 47.60
N ARG A 129 1.11 -9.06 47.67
CA ARG A 129 1.53 -8.24 46.51
C ARG A 129 2.08 -9.13 45.39
N GLN A 130 2.89 -10.14 45.71
CA GLN A 130 3.38 -11.12 44.74
C GLN A 130 2.22 -11.81 44.02
N GLY A 131 1.20 -12.28 44.77
CA GLY A 131 0.01 -12.90 44.18
C GLY A 131 -0.73 -11.99 43.19
N GLN A 132 -0.91 -10.71 43.56
CA GLN A 132 -1.54 -9.72 42.67
C GLN A 132 -0.74 -9.45 41.39
N VAL A 133 0.59 -9.35 41.50
CA VAL A 133 1.47 -9.13 40.35
C VAL A 133 1.50 -10.36 39.47
N GLN A 134 1.57 -11.55 40.07
CA GLN A 134 1.56 -12.84 39.34
C GLN A 134 0.23 -12.99 38.57
N GLU A 135 -0.91 -12.74 39.19
CA GLU A 135 -2.22 -12.83 38.51
C GLU A 135 -2.29 -11.91 37.28
N LYS A 136 -1.71 -10.70 37.38
CA LYS A 136 -1.62 -9.78 36.25
C LYS A 136 -0.67 -10.30 35.16
N LEU A 137 0.49 -10.83 35.52
CA LEU A 137 1.45 -11.39 34.57
C LEU A 137 0.88 -12.62 33.83
N ASP A 138 0.14 -13.47 34.57
CA ASP A 138 -0.57 -14.61 33.97
C ASP A 138 -1.66 -14.16 33.00
N ALA A 139 -2.43 -13.13 33.36
CA ALA A 139 -3.47 -12.56 32.49
C ALA A 139 -2.90 -11.93 31.20
N LEU A 140 -1.69 -11.38 31.26
CA LEU A 140 -0.98 -10.76 30.12
C LEU A 140 -0.12 -11.77 29.33
N ASP A 141 -0.07 -13.03 29.77
CA ASP A 141 0.82 -14.06 29.19
C ASP A 141 2.28 -13.57 29.11
N ALA A 142 2.77 -13.00 30.22
CA ALA A 142 4.00 -12.22 30.25
C ALA A 142 5.29 -13.06 30.35
N TRP A 143 5.20 -14.33 30.71
CA TRP A 143 6.37 -15.19 30.99
C TRP A 143 7.22 -15.48 29.74
N GLU A 144 6.63 -15.46 28.55
CA GLU A 144 7.32 -15.65 27.28
C GLU A 144 7.50 -14.33 26.50
N LEU A 145 7.52 -13.18 27.21
CA LEU A 145 7.55 -11.85 26.58
C LEU A 145 8.73 -11.69 25.63
N ASP A 146 9.95 -12.06 26.04
CA ASP A 146 11.15 -11.94 25.19
C ASP A 146 11.01 -12.74 23.89
N SER A 147 10.53 -13.98 23.99
CA SER A 147 10.30 -14.82 22.81
C SER A 147 9.25 -14.20 21.85
N ARG A 148 8.23 -13.56 22.39
CA ARG A 148 7.21 -12.85 21.61
C ARG A 148 7.76 -11.60 20.93
N LEU A 149 8.61 -10.84 21.63
CA LEU A 149 9.31 -9.68 21.08
C LEU A 149 10.20 -10.12 19.90
N ASP A 150 11.02 -11.13 20.09
CA ASP A 150 11.92 -11.66 19.07
C ASP A 150 11.15 -12.17 17.85
N MET A 151 10.06 -12.92 18.10
CA MET A 151 9.20 -13.45 17.03
C MET A 151 8.58 -12.31 16.19
N ALA A 152 8.06 -11.26 16.83
CA ALA A 152 7.46 -10.12 16.13
C ALA A 152 8.52 -9.32 15.36
N MET A 153 9.69 -9.10 15.95
CA MET A 153 10.81 -8.41 15.29
C MET A 153 11.34 -9.20 14.08
N ASP A 154 11.44 -10.52 14.19
CA ASP A 154 11.87 -11.37 13.09
C ASP A 154 10.83 -11.43 11.97
N ALA A 155 9.54 -11.54 12.30
CA ALA A 155 8.44 -11.59 11.35
C ALA A 155 8.34 -10.30 10.52
N LEU A 156 8.52 -9.14 11.14
CA LEU A 156 8.55 -7.84 10.48
C LEU A 156 9.93 -7.48 9.93
N ARG A 157 10.92 -8.37 10.08
CA ARG A 157 12.31 -8.15 9.65
C ARG A 157 12.87 -6.82 10.15
N CYS A 158 12.64 -6.54 11.43
CA CYS A 158 13.24 -5.38 12.08
C CYS A 158 14.78 -5.48 12.01
N PRO A 159 15.50 -4.34 11.98
CA PRO A 159 16.95 -4.32 12.07
C PRO A 159 17.46 -5.02 13.36
N PRO A 160 18.76 -5.35 13.45
CA PRO A 160 19.34 -5.92 14.68
C PRO A 160 18.98 -5.07 15.91
N GLU A 161 18.71 -5.72 17.02
CA GLU A 161 18.19 -5.12 18.26
C GLU A 161 19.05 -3.99 18.82
N ASP A 162 20.37 -4.09 18.70
CA ASP A 162 21.34 -3.08 19.18
C ASP A 162 21.52 -1.90 18.23
N THR A 163 20.85 -1.89 17.06
CA THR A 163 21.03 -0.84 16.07
C THR A 163 20.36 0.45 16.55
N PRO A 164 21.07 1.60 16.56
CA PRO A 164 20.48 2.89 16.86
C PRO A 164 19.41 3.27 15.83
N VAL A 165 18.28 3.86 16.29
CA VAL A 165 17.14 4.20 15.41
C VAL A 165 17.45 5.37 14.48
N ASP A 166 18.34 6.26 14.85
CA ASP A 166 18.73 7.44 14.06
C ASP A 166 19.36 7.07 12.71
N VAL A 167 20.13 5.96 12.65
CA VAL A 167 20.80 5.49 11.42
C VAL A 167 19.89 4.68 10.49
N LEU A 168 18.66 4.35 10.91
CA LEU A 168 17.73 3.54 10.14
C LEU A 168 17.13 4.31 8.96
N SER A 169 16.91 3.61 7.86
CA SER A 169 16.10 4.11 6.75
C SER A 169 14.64 4.33 7.18
N GLY A 170 13.88 5.15 6.44
CA GLY A 170 12.47 5.40 6.72
C GLY A 170 11.63 4.12 6.77
N GLY A 171 11.87 3.18 5.86
CA GLY A 171 11.18 1.89 5.85
C GLY A 171 11.51 1.00 7.06
N GLU A 172 12.76 1.03 7.54
CA GLU A 172 13.16 0.31 8.76
C GLU A 172 12.53 0.92 10.01
N LYS A 173 12.56 2.24 10.16
CA LYS A 173 11.89 2.95 11.24
C LYS A 173 10.40 2.60 11.31
N ARG A 174 9.77 2.48 10.13
CA ARG A 174 8.35 2.14 10.03
C ARG A 174 8.07 0.71 10.48
N ARG A 175 8.93 -0.27 10.12
CA ARG A 175 8.79 -1.66 10.61
C ARG A 175 8.94 -1.76 12.12
N VAL A 176 9.89 -1.04 12.71
CA VAL A 176 10.09 -0.98 14.16
C VAL A 176 8.87 -0.37 14.86
N ALA A 177 8.32 0.72 14.33
CA ALA A 177 7.13 1.37 14.88
C ALA A 177 5.88 0.48 14.77
N LEU A 178 5.72 -0.23 13.65
CA LEU A 178 4.64 -1.19 13.47
C LEU A 178 4.78 -2.34 14.49
N CYS A 179 5.98 -2.87 14.67
CA CYS A 179 6.26 -3.91 15.66
C CYS A 179 5.86 -3.46 17.08
N ARG A 180 6.31 -2.27 17.51
CA ARG A 180 5.94 -1.67 18.79
C ARG A 180 4.42 -1.57 18.95
N LEU A 181 3.74 -1.04 17.92
CA LEU A 181 2.30 -0.80 17.97
C LEU A 181 1.49 -2.11 18.06
N LEU A 182 1.89 -3.16 17.33
CA LEU A 182 1.22 -4.47 17.39
C LEU A 182 1.40 -5.14 18.76
N LEU A 183 2.55 -4.95 19.40
CA LEU A 183 2.83 -5.48 20.74
C LEU A 183 2.08 -4.72 21.84
N GLN A 184 1.83 -3.42 21.64
CA GLN A 184 1.03 -2.58 22.55
C GLN A 184 -0.44 -3.03 22.63
N LYS A 185 -0.98 -3.68 21.60
CA LYS A 185 -2.34 -4.23 21.52
C LYS A 185 -3.45 -3.24 21.88
N PRO A 186 -3.52 -2.03 21.28
CA PRO A 186 -4.61 -1.08 21.55
C PRO A 186 -5.96 -1.67 21.08
N ASP A 187 -7.08 -1.21 21.68
CA ASP A 187 -8.42 -1.65 21.32
C ASP A 187 -8.83 -1.23 19.91
N ILE A 188 -8.33 -0.08 19.45
CA ILE A 188 -8.49 0.41 18.09
C ILE A 188 -7.11 0.61 17.48
N LEU A 189 -6.82 -0.16 16.43
CA LEU A 189 -5.57 -0.12 15.70
C LEU A 189 -5.77 0.62 14.37
N LEU A 190 -5.13 1.77 14.20
CA LEU A 190 -5.16 2.61 13.01
C LEU A 190 -3.86 2.46 12.23
N LEU A 191 -3.94 1.95 11.02
CA LEU A 191 -2.79 1.65 10.17
C LEU A 191 -2.87 2.44 8.86
N ASP A 192 -1.89 3.32 8.62
CA ASP A 192 -1.77 4.05 7.35
C ASP A 192 -0.70 3.38 6.49
N GLU A 193 -1.10 2.70 5.40
CA GLU A 193 -0.25 1.93 4.48
C GLU A 193 0.70 0.92 5.17
N PRO A 194 0.19 0.01 6.01
CA PRO A 194 1.04 -0.88 6.82
C PRO A 194 1.85 -1.88 5.98
N THR A 195 1.44 -2.17 4.76
CA THR A 195 2.09 -3.10 3.85
C THR A 195 3.26 -2.49 3.09
N ASN A 196 3.38 -1.15 3.04
CA ASN A 196 4.48 -0.48 2.36
C ASN A 196 5.82 -0.82 3.02
N HIS A 197 6.83 -1.12 2.21
CA HIS A 197 8.18 -1.53 2.62
C HIS A 197 8.26 -2.90 3.33
N LEU A 198 7.15 -3.66 3.37
CA LEU A 198 7.16 -5.07 3.78
C LEU A 198 7.31 -5.97 2.55
N ASP A 199 8.00 -7.07 2.71
CA ASP A 199 7.99 -8.12 1.71
C ASP A 199 6.78 -9.05 1.87
N ALA A 200 6.52 -9.87 0.88
CA ALA A 200 5.32 -10.71 0.82
C ALA A 200 5.16 -11.65 2.03
N GLU A 201 6.27 -12.13 2.62
CA GLU A 201 6.23 -13.00 3.80
C GLU A 201 5.83 -12.24 5.06
N SER A 202 6.40 -11.03 5.25
CA SER A 202 6.03 -10.15 6.37
C SER A 202 4.58 -9.66 6.24
N VAL A 203 4.11 -9.40 5.02
CA VAL A 203 2.70 -9.06 4.78
C VAL A 203 1.78 -10.22 5.13
N ALA A 204 2.10 -11.45 4.71
CA ALA A 204 1.30 -12.64 5.04
C ALA A 204 1.22 -12.88 6.56
N TRP A 205 2.33 -12.70 7.27
CA TRP A 205 2.33 -12.78 8.74
C TRP A 205 1.45 -11.68 9.37
N LEU A 206 1.56 -10.44 8.88
CA LEU A 206 0.73 -9.33 9.35
C LEU A 206 -0.76 -9.60 9.13
N GLU A 207 -1.14 -10.14 7.96
CA GLU A 207 -2.51 -10.55 7.67
C GLU A 207 -3.06 -11.54 8.71
N GLN A 208 -2.30 -12.62 8.99
CA GLN A 208 -2.68 -13.62 9.99
C GLN A 208 -2.80 -13.01 11.39
N HIS A 209 -1.84 -12.16 11.77
CA HIS A 209 -1.86 -11.47 13.06
C HIS A 209 -3.09 -10.58 13.21
N LEU A 210 -3.43 -9.79 12.17
CA LEU A 210 -4.58 -8.88 12.20
C LEU A 210 -5.93 -9.59 12.11
N GLN A 211 -6.01 -10.75 11.45
CA GLN A 211 -7.21 -11.59 11.46
C GLN A 211 -7.54 -12.08 12.88
N GLN A 212 -6.50 -12.45 13.65
CA GLN A 212 -6.63 -12.94 15.02
C GLN A 212 -6.69 -11.80 16.06
N TYR A 213 -6.44 -10.57 15.65
CA TYR A 213 -6.43 -9.42 16.54
C TYR A 213 -7.80 -9.19 17.18
N PRO A 214 -7.94 -9.14 18.52
CA PRO A 214 -9.24 -9.05 19.16
C PRO A 214 -9.92 -7.69 18.98
N GLY A 215 -9.13 -6.62 18.89
CA GLY A 215 -9.61 -5.25 18.76
C GLY A 215 -10.05 -4.87 17.34
N THR A 216 -10.49 -3.64 17.19
CA THR A 216 -10.89 -3.07 15.89
C THR A 216 -9.65 -2.65 15.12
N VAL A 217 -9.61 -3.00 13.82
CA VAL A 217 -8.54 -2.59 12.91
C VAL A 217 -9.11 -1.72 11.82
N ILE A 218 -8.53 -0.54 11.61
CA ILE A 218 -8.85 0.36 10.51
C ILE A 218 -7.57 0.58 9.73
N ALA A 219 -7.48 0.01 8.53
CA ALA A 219 -6.28 0.05 7.70
C ALA A 219 -6.55 0.79 6.39
N VAL A 220 -5.75 1.80 6.12
CA VAL A 220 -5.63 2.42 4.79
C VAL A 220 -4.53 1.66 4.05
N THR A 221 -4.85 1.02 2.93
CA THR A 221 -3.85 0.37 2.09
C THR A 221 -4.33 0.22 0.66
N HIS A 222 -3.40 0.12 -0.25
CA HIS A 222 -3.64 -0.20 -1.67
C HIS A 222 -3.39 -1.68 -1.98
N ASP A 223 -2.93 -2.48 -1.00
CA ASP A 223 -2.76 -3.92 -1.13
C ASP A 223 -4.12 -4.63 -1.10
N ARG A 224 -4.54 -5.09 -2.27
CA ARG A 224 -5.85 -5.70 -2.49
C ARG A 224 -5.99 -7.07 -1.85
N TYR A 225 -4.91 -7.88 -1.81
CA TYR A 225 -4.90 -9.16 -1.11
C TYR A 225 -5.02 -8.97 0.40
N PHE A 226 -4.30 -8.00 0.95
CA PHE A 226 -4.43 -7.64 2.35
C PHE A 226 -5.88 -7.27 2.71
N LEU A 227 -6.51 -6.43 1.90
CA LEU A 227 -7.91 -6.05 2.11
C LEU A 227 -8.88 -7.23 1.93
N ASP A 228 -8.58 -8.14 1.02
CA ASP A 228 -9.41 -9.32 0.78
C ASP A 228 -9.32 -10.32 1.92
N ASN A 229 -8.13 -10.47 2.51
CA ASN A 229 -7.86 -11.41 3.59
C ASN A 229 -8.26 -10.87 4.98
N VAL A 230 -8.04 -9.58 5.25
CA VAL A 230 -8.21 -9.00 6.59
C VAL A 230 -9.55 -8.30 6.76
N ALA A 231 -10.03 -7.56 5.75
CA ALA A 231 -11.19 -6.69 5.92
C ALA A 231 -12.51 -7.45 5.88
N GLY A 232 -13.37 -7.19 6.85
CA GLY A 232 -14.78 -7.58 6.86
C GLY A 232 -15.72 -6.45 6.43
N TRP A 233 -15.18 -5.23 6.36
CA TRP A 233 -15.85 -4.03 5.88
C TRP A 233 -14.90 -3.18 5.06
N ILE A 234 -15.41 -2.55 4.01
CA ILE A 234 -14.68 -1.54 3.24
C ILE A 234 -15.37 -0.19 3.45
N LEU A 235 -14.59 0.81 3.84
CA LEU A 235 -14.99 2.21 3.89
C LEU A 235 -14.40 2.92 2.67
N GLU A 236 -15.23 3.23 1.71
CA GLU A 236 -14.83 3.98 0.52
C GLU A 236 -14.98 5.47 0.77
N LEU A 237 -13.90 6.23 0.57
CA LEU A 237 -13.91 7.70 0.55
C LEU A 237 -14.03 8.17 -0.90
N ASP A 238 -15.23 8.58 -1.28
CA ASP A 238 -15.54 9.11 -2.61
C ASP A 238 -16.11 10.52 -2.51
N ARG A 239 -15.49 11.49 -3.17
CA ARG A 239 -15.91 12.91 -3.21
C ARG A 239 -16.18 13.55 -1.83
N GLY A 240 -15.42 13.13 -0.83
CA GLY A 240 -15.55 13.58 0.56
C GLY A 240 -16.59 12.83 1.38
N GLU A 241 -17.38 11.95 0.79
CA GLU A 241 -18.33 11.09 1.49
C GLU A 241 -17.66 9.78 1.93
N GLY A 242 -18.08 9.25 3.07
CA GLY A 242 -17.65 7.94 3.56
C GLY A 242 -18.74 6.90 3.34
N ILE A 243 -18.53 5.95 2.43
CA ILE A 243 -19.51 4.93 2.05
C ILE A 243 -19.07 3.58 2.60
N PRO A 244 -19.77 3.03 3.62
CA PRO A 244 -19.44 1.73 4.15
C PRO A 244 -20.04 0.59 3.29
N TRP A 245 -19.20 -0.43 3.01
CA TRP A 245 -19.58 -1.61 2.27
C TRP A 245 -19.29 -2.85 3.13
N LYS A 246 -20.23 -3.76 3.21
CA LYS A 246 -20.03 -5.02 3.94
C LYS A 246 -19.32 -6.03 3.07
N GLY A 247 -18.28 -6.66 3.62
CA GLY A 247 -17.46 -7.66 2.96
C GLY A 247 -16.02 -7.17 2.73
N ASN A 248 -15.26 -8.00 2.03
CA ASN A 248 -13.86 -7.77 1.67
C ASN A 248 -13.72 -6.97 0.36
N TYR A 249 -12.50 -6.84 -0.16
CA TYR A 249 -12.21 -6.10 -1.39
C TYR A 249 -12.95 -6.67 -2.61
N SER A 250 -12.98 -7.98 -2.80
CA SER A 250 -13.67 -8.64 -3.90
C SER A 250 -15.17 -8.36 -3.87
N SER A 251 -15.80 -8.48 -2.70
CA SER A 251 -17.22 -8.15 -2.51
C SER A 251 -17.52 -6.68 -2.78
N TRP A 252 -16.65 -5.77 -2.33
CA TRP A 252 -16.77 -4.34 -2.62
C TRP A 252 -16.72 -4.05 -4.11
N LEU A 253 -15.80 -4.72 -4.82
CA LEU A 253 -15.63 -4.54 -6.26
C LEU A 253 -16.90 -4.90 -7.05
N GLU A 254 -17.51 -6.03 -6.71
CA GLU A 254 -18.77 -6.50 -7.33
C GLU A 254 -19.92 -5.52 -7.03
N GLN A 255 -20.08 -5.14 -5.77
CA GLN A 255 -21.14 -4.21 -5.33
C GLN A 255 -20.96 -2.82 -6.00
N LYS A 256 -19.71 -2.34 -6.13
CA LYS A 256 -19.41 -1.07 -6.79
C LYS A 256 -19.72 -1.12 -8.28
N GLN A 257 -19.38 -2.20 -8.99
CA GLN A 257 -19.72 -2.38 -10.39
C GLN A 257 -21.24 -2.36 -10.62
N GLU A 258 -21.99 -3.04 -9.74
CA GLU A 258 -23.46 -3.03 -9.84
C GLU A 258 -24.04 -1.64 -9.58
N ARG A 259 -23.52 -0.90 -8.59
CA ARG A 259 -23.89 0.50 -8.33
C ARG A 259 -23.63 1.37 -9.55
N LEU A 260 -22.45 1.31 -10.13
CA LEU A 260 -22.08 2.08 -11.33
C LEU A 260 -23.01 1.76 -12.51
N ARG A 261 -23.33 0.49 -12.75
CA ARG A 261 -24.31 0.09 -13.79
C ARG A 261 -25.71 0.69 -13.56
N ARG A 262 -26.15 0.75 -12.30
CA ARG A 262 -27.44 1.38 -11.95
C ARG A 262 -27.40 2.88 -12.15
N GLU A 263 -26.31 3.53 -11.77
CA GLU A 263 -26.08 4.96 -12.00
C GLU A 263 -26.05 5.30 -13.50
N GLU A 264 -25.38 4.49 -14.34
CA GLU A 264 -25.35 4.66 -15.79
C GLU A 264 -26.73 4.54 -16.44
N LYS A 265 -27.51 3.57 -16.02
CA LYS A 265 -28.90 3.43 -16.50
C LYS A 265 -29.74 4.64 -16.09
N SER A 266 -29.57 5.12 -14.86
CA SER A 266 -30.27 6.32 -14.35
C SER A 266 -29.84 7.58 -15.12
N GLU A 267 -28.53 7.74 -15.37
CA GLU A 267 -28.00 8.88 -16.09
C GLU A 267 -28.38 8.89 -17.56
N GLY A 268 -28.39 7.72 -18.21
CA GLY A 268 -28.92 7.59 -19.59
C GLY A 268 -30.41 7.95 -19.69
N SER A 269 -31.21 7.60 -18.69
CA SER A 269 -32.61 8.01 -18.58
C SER A 269 -32.75 9.51 -18.33
N ARG A 270 -31.87 10.07 -17.50
CA ARG A 270 -31.82 11.49 -17.17
C ARG A 270 -31.38 12.34 -18.38
N GLN A 271 -30.35 11.90 -19.11
CA GLN A 271 -29.92 12.58 -20.36
C GLN A 271 -31.04 12.62 -21.40
N LYS A 272 -31.79 11.51 -21.57
CA LYS A 272 -32.98 11.48 -22.44
C LYS A 272 -34.06 12.45 -21.97
N THR A 273 -34.23 12.60 -20.66
CA THR A 273 -35.17 13.58 -20.09
C THR A 273 -34.71 15.00 -20.32
N LEU A 274 -33.42 15.29 -20.05
CA LEU A 274 -32.81 16.60 -20.35
C LEU A 274 -32.93 16.99 -21.83
N GLN A 275 -32.67 16.03 -22.73
CA GLN A 275 -32.80 16.26 -24.17
C GLN A 275 -34.25 16.56 -24.57
N ARG A 276 -35.23 15.84 -24.03
CA ARG A 276 -36.67 16.14 -24.26
C ARG A 276 -37.07 17.49 -23.68
N GLU A 277 -36.62 17.85 -22.49
CA GLU A 277 -36.89 19.16 -21.89
C GLU A 277 -36.21 20.29 -22.67
N LEU A 278 -34.98 20.05 -23.20
CA LEU A 278 -34.28 21.01 -24.06
C LEU A 278 -35.01 21.23 -25.38
N GLU A 279 -35.50 20.17 -26.04
CA GLU A 279 -36.29 20.24 -27.24
C GLU A 279 -37.60 21.00 -26.98
N TRP A 280 -38.26 20.74 -25.86
CA TRP A 280 -39.45 21.45 -25.44
C TRP A 280 -39.20 22.96 -25.18
N ILE A 281 -38.08 23.31 -24.53
CA ILE A 281 -37.67 24.72 -24.33
C ILE A 281 -37.39 25.43 -25.65
N ARG A 282 -36.87 24.73 -26.65
CA ARG A 282 -36.59 25.29 -28.01
C ARG A 282 -37.83 25.42 -28.88
N MET A 283 -38.96 24.80 -28.54
CA MET A 283 -40.21 24.97 -29.27
C MET A 283 -40.77 26.39 -29.15
N SER A 284 -41.45 26.84 -30.19
CA SER A 284 -41.93 28.22 -30.44
C SER A 284 -42.75 28.83 -29.30
N PRO A 285 -42.72 30.17 -29.09
CA PRO A 285 -43.32 30.87 -27.93
C PRO A 285 -44.85 30.74 -27.78
N LYS A 286 -45.58 30.34 -28.80
CA LYS A 286 -47.05 30.20 -28.77
C LYS A 286 -47.57 29.07 -27.85
N GLY A 287 -46.71 28.19 -27.36
CA GLY A 287 -47.05 27.11 -26.40
C GLY A 287 -46.65 27.38 -24.95
N ARG A 288 -46.06 28.51 -24.65
CA ARG A 288 -45.53 28.84 -23.29
C ARG A 288 -46.57 29.55 -22.44
N HIS A 289 -47.57 28.86 -21.91
CA HIS A 289 -48.39 29.40 -20.82
C HIS A 289 -47.78 29.08 -19.43
N ALA A 290 -48.14 29.86 -18.44
CA ALA A 290 -47.65 30.07 -17.09
C ALA A 290 -47.13 28.85 -16.26
N LYS A 291 -47.18 27.62 -16.78
CA LYS A 291 -46.58 26.41 -16.15
C LYS A 291 -45.08 26.20 -16.48
N SER A 292 -44.48 27.14 -17.21
CA SER A 292 -43.13 26.98 -17.78
C SER A 292 -41.99 27.19 -16.75
N GLN A 293 -42.20 28.01 -15.71
CA GLN A 293 -41.14 28.38 -14.78
C GLN A 293 -40.71 27.20 -13.90
N ALA A 294 -41.66 26.35 -13.44
CA ALA A 294 -41.35 25.17 -12.69
C ALA A 294 -40.53 24.13 -13.49
N ARG A 295 -40.79 24.05 -14.81
CA ARG A 295 -40.09 23.16 -15.73
C ARG A 295 -38.67 23.68 -16.06
N ILE A 296 -38.50 24.97 -16.21
CA ILE A 296 -37.19 25.62 -16.40
C ILE A 296 -36.34 25.43 -15.13
N ASN A 297 -36.90 25.66 -13.94
CA ASN A 297 -36.22 25.44 -12.67
C ASN A 297 -35.87 23.95 -12.47
N ALA A 298 -36.70 23.02 -12.90
CA ALA A 298 -36.41 21.60 -12.87
C ALA A 298 -35.27 21.22 -13.84
N TYR A 299 -35.24 21.80 -15.03
CA TYR A 299 -34.16 21.65 -16.00
C TYR A 299 -32.83 22.21 -15.44
N GLU A 300 -32.82 23.43 -14.90
CA GLU A 300 -31.64 24.05 -14.27
C GLU A 300 -31.12 23.24 -13.10
N LYS A 301 -32.02 22.67 -12.27
CA LYS A 301 -31.66 21.77 -11.18
C LYS A 301 -31.04 20.46 -11.70
N LEU A 302 -31.55 19.92 -12.81
CA LEU A 302 -30.97 18.74 -13.45
C LEU A 302 -29.59 19.05 -14.06
N LEU A 303 -29.40 20.23 -14.60
CA LEU A 303 -28.15 20.70 -15.21
C LEU A 303 -27.08 21.00 -14.15
N SER A 304 -27.46 21.59 -13.00
CA SER A 304 -26.53 21.85 -11.90
C SER A 304 -26.00 20.57 -11.25
N GLN A 305 -26.76 19.47 -11.30
CA GLN A 305 -26.31 18.15 -10.86
C GLN A 305 -25.36 17.45 -11.87
N GLU A 306 -25.31 17.90 -13.13
CA GLU A 306 -24.41 17.37 -14.18
C GLU A 306 -22.98 17.92 -14.06
N ALA A 307 -22.79 19.03 -13.31
CA ALA A 307 -21.49 19.69 -13.14
C ALA A 307 -20.53 18.94 -12.19
N GLU A 308 -20.98 17.92 -11.46
CA GLU A 308 -20.12 17.03 -10.66
C GLU A 308 -19.58 15.90 -11.55
N GLY A 309 -18.64 16.26 -12.43
CA GLY A 309 -18.08 15.38 -13.46
C GLY A 309 -17.42 14.13 -12.90
N ARG A 310 -17.68 12.98 -13.55
CA ARG A 310 -16.90 11.75 -13.40
C ARG A 310 -15.43 12.06 -13.68
N GLU A 311 -14.54 11.63 -12.81
CA GLU A 311 -13.14 11.49 -13.22
C GLU A 311 -13.11 10.50 -14.39
N LYS A 312 -12.50 10.93 -15.50
CA LYS A 312 -12.28 10.05 -16.65
C LYS A 312 -11.44 8.87 -16.22
N GLU A 313 -11.82 7.68 -16.66
CA GLU A 313 -10.96 6.50 -16.47
C GLU A 313 -9.57 6.79 -17.02
N LEU A 314 -8.56 6.38 -16.26
CA LEU A 314 -7.17 6.56 -16.64
C LEU A 314 -6.82 5.51 -17.71
N GLU A 315 -6.50 5.95 -18.91
CA GLU A 315 -6.04 5.08 -19.99
C GLU A 315 -4.52 5.26 -20.17
N LEU A 316 -3.75 4.29 -19.66
CA LEU A 316 -2.31 4.26 -19.90
C LEU A 316 -2.03 3.55 -21.23
N TYR A 317 -1.11 4.11 -21.99
CA TYR A 317 -0.65 3.52 -23.25
C TYR A 317 0.88 3.40 -23.24
N ILE A 318 1.36 2.17 -23.44
CA ILE A 318 2.78 1.89 -23.58
C ILE A 318 3.06 1.74 -25.09
N PRO A 319 3.87 2.63 -25.69
CA PRO A 319 4.16 2.53 -27.11
C PRO A 319 5.00 1.27 -27.38
N PRO A 320 4.62 0.47 -28.38
CA PRO A 320 5.42 -0.70 -28.77
C PRO A 320 6.74 -0.22 -29.37
N GLY A 321 7.83 -0.83 -28.93
CA GLY A 321 9.15 -0.66 -29.54
C GLY A 321 9.33 -1.49 -30.81
N PRO A 322 10.57 -1.63 -31.31
CA PRO A 322 10.88 -2.51 -32.44
C PRO A 322 10.46 -3.95 -32.14
N ARG A 323 10.20 -4.73 -33.20
CA ARG A 323 9.83 -6.15 -33.04
C ARG A 323 10.97 -6.93 -32.38
N LEU A 324 10.63 -7.69 -31.34
CA LEU A 324 11.57 -8.57 -30.63
C LEU A 324 11.98 -9.75 -31.49
N GLY A 325 13.23 -10.16 -31.38
CA GLY A 325 13.74 -11.42 -31.86
C GLY A 325 13.41 -12.60 -30.95
N ASN A 326 13.96 -13.78 -31.25
CA ASN A 326 13.74 -14.98 -30.44
C ASN A 326 14.48 -14.92 -29.08
N VAL A 327 15.61 -14.22 -29.01
CA VAL A 327 16.37 -13.98 -27.81
C VAL A 327 15.99 -12.58 -27.29
N VAL A 328 15.51 -12.51 -26.05
CA VAL A 328 15.19 -11.24 -25.38
C VAL A 328 16.22 -10.96 -24.28
N ILE A 329 16.13 -11.67 -23.16
CA ILE A 329 17.13 -11.65 -22.08
C ILE A 329 17.40 -13.10 -21.67
N GLU A 330 18.64 -13.51 -21.71
CA GLU A 330 19.11 -14.78 -21.20
C GLU A 330 20.17 -14.56 -20.13
N ALA A 331 20.03 -15.24 -19.01
CA ALA A 331 21.01 -15.26 -17.92
C ALA A 331 21.57 -16.68 -17.80
N GLU A 332 22.88 -16.81 -17.90
CA GLU A 332 23.58 -18.08 -17.80
C GLU A 332 24.53 -18.10 -16.60
N ALA A 333 24.25 -18.97 -15.63
CA ALA A 333 25.06 -19.20 -14.44
C ALA A 333 25.47 -17.93 -13.70
N VAL A 334 24.57 -16.92 -13.63
CA VAL A 334 24.86 -15.63 -13.06
C VAL A 334 25.00 -15.72 -11.55
N GLY A 335 26.10 -15.17 -11.03
CA GLY A 335 26.40 -15.04 -9.62
C GLY A 335 26.81 -13.61 -9.27
N LYS A 336 26.40 -13.14 -8.08
CA LYS A 336 26.75 -11.82 -7.56
C LYS A 336 26.87 -11.81 -6.05
N ALA A 337 27.94 -11.19 -5.55
CA ALA A 337 28.18 -10.99 -4.13
C ALA A 337 28.60 -9.55 -3.82
N TYR A 338 28.32 -9.08 -2.62
CA TYR A 338 28.86 -7.86 -2.06
C TYR A 338 29.58 -8.17 -0.73
N GLY A 339 30.90 -8.02 -0.72
CA GLY A 339 31.73 -8.43 0.39
C GLY A 339 31.57 -9.93 0.68
N ASP A 340 31.18 -10.28 1.89
CA ASP A 340 30.95 -11.68 2.31
C ASP A 340 29.52 -12.18 2.02
N ARG A 341 28.65 -11.34 1.48
CA ARG A 341 27.24 -11.67 1.21
C ARG A 341 27.04 -12.11 -0.23
N LEU A 342 26.80 -13.40 -0.43
CA LEU A 342 26.43 -13.95 -1.73
C LEU A 342 24.92 -13.71 -1.94
N LEU A 343 24.55 -12.84 -2.89
CA LEU A 343 23.16 -12.50 -3.18
C LEU A 343 22.49 -13.58 -4.01
N MET A 344 23.16 -14.02 -5.08
CA MET A 344 22.66 -15.05 -5.99
C MET A 344 23.81 -15.91 -6.51
N GLU A 345 23.53 -17.18 -6.73
CA GLU A 345 24.48 -18.17 -7.21
C GLU A 345 23.86 -18.99 -8.33
N ASN A 346 24.57 -19.14 -9.43
CA ASN A 346 24.18 -19.98 -10.58
C ASN A 346 22.75 -19.73 -11.08
N MET A 347 22.35 -18.44 -11.14
CA MET A 347 21.02 -18.05 -11.60
C MET A 347 20.92 -18.23 -13.11
N ASN A 348 19.90 -18.94 -13.54
CA ASN A 348 19.58 -19.18 -14.93
C ASN A 348 18.13 -18.81 -15.20
N PHE A 349 17.87 -17.95 -16.18
CA PHE A 349 16.53 -17.69 -16.68
C PHE A 349 16.55 -17.18 -18.11
N GLN A 350 15.42 -17.33 -18.78
CA GLN A 350 15.19 -16.79 -20.13
C GLN A 350 13.86 -16.05 -20.14
N LEU A 351 13.88 -14.78 -20.56
CA LEU A 351 12.68 -14.00 -20.79
C LEU A 351 12.11 -14.36 -22.17
N PRO A 352 10.95 -15.04 -22.27
CA PRO A 352 10.36 -15.38 -23.55
C PRO A 352 9.76 -14.15 -24.23
N PRO A 353 9.67 -14.11 -25.58
CA PRO A 353 8.97 -13.06 -26.30
C PRO A 353 7.51 -12.92 -25.84
N GLY A 354 7.09 -11.68 -25.53
CA GLY A 354 5.75 -11.40 -24.97
C GLY A 354 5.58 -11.80 -23.51
N GLY A 355 6.64 -12.28 -22.85
CA GLY A 355 6.60 -12.68 -21.44
C GLY A 355 6.64 -11.49 -20.49
N ILE A 356 5.93 -11.62 -19.38
CA ILE A 356 6.01 -10.71 -18.23
C ILE A 356 6.55 -11.51 -17.05
N VAL A 357 7.75 -11.14 -16.57
CA VAL A 357 8.40 -11.80 -15.44
C VAL A 357 8.23 -10.98 -14.19
N GLY A 358 7.52 -11.52 -13.20
CA GLY A 358 7.46 -10.95 -11.85
C GLY A 358 8.68 -11.35 -11.04
N VAL A 359 9.44 -10.38 -10.53
CA VAL A 359 10.60 -10.62 -9.66
C VAL A 359 10.20 -10.40 -8.22
N ILE A 360 10.31 -11.44 -7.43
CA ILE A 360 9.86 -11.45 -6.03
C ILE A 360 10.99 -11.88 -5.09
N GLY A 361 10.84 -11.54 -3.84
CA GLY A 361 11.77 -11.95 -2.78
C GLY A 361 11.94 -10.89 -1.72
N PRO A 362 12.64 -11.22 -0.65
CA PRO A 362 12.86 -10.32 0.49
C PRO A 362 13.55 -9.02 0.11
N ASN A 363 13.38 -7.99 0.96
CA ASN A 363 14.13 -6.75 0.82
C ASN A 363 15.63 -7.02 1.03
N GLY A 364 16.46 -6.44 0.14
CA GLY A 364 17.90 -6.67 0.14
C GLY A 364 18.36 -7.98 -0.51
N ALA A 365 17.46 -8.81 -1.06
CA ALA A 365 17.82 -10.09 -1.71
C ALA A 365 18.62 -9.93 -3.02
N GLY A 366 18.71 -8.72 -3.58
CA GLY A 366 19.45 -8.46 -4.81
C GLY A 366 18.57 -8.20 -6.03
N LYS A 367 17.25 -7.93 -5.86
CA LYS A 367 16.32 -7.67 -6.96
C LYS A 367 16.75 -6.45 -7.81
N THR A 368 16.98 -5.32 -7.19
CA THR A 368 17.48 -4.11 -7.88
C THR A 368 18.88 -4.31 -8.47
N THR A 369 19.73 -5.13 -7.82
CA THR A 369 21.05 -5.51 -8.37
C THR A 369 20.91 -6.30 -9.67
N LEU A 370 19.92 -7.19 -9.76
CA LEU A 370 19.58 -7.89 -11.00
C LEU A 370 19.28 -6.88 -12.13
N PHE A 371 18.47 -5.86 -11.88
CA PHE A 371 18.15 -4.84 -12.88
C PHE A 371 19.38 -4.03 -13.29
N LYS A 372 20.25 -3.68 -12.33
CA LYS A 372 21.54 -3.00 -12.63
C LYS A 372 22.45 -3.87 -13.50
N MET A 373 22.44 -5.19 -13.30
CA MET A 373 23.21 -6.11 -14.15
C MET A 373 22.61 -6.24 -15.55
N ILE A 374 21.29 -6.33 -15.68
CA ILE A 374 20.61 -6.39 -16.99
C ILE A 374 20.85 -5.07 -17.78
N THR A 375 20.85 -3.93 -17.11
CA THR A 375 21.11 -2.62 -17.74
C THR A 375 22.58 -2.33 -17.98
N GLY A 376 23.49 -3.20 -17.53
CA GLY A 376 24.95 -3.02 -17.67
C GLY A 376 25.57 -2.00 -16.72
N GLN A 377 24.81 -1.47 -15.76
CA GLN A 377 25.31 -0.57 -14.71
C GLN A 377 26.19 -1.30 -13.69
N GLU A 378 26.00 -2.60 -13.56
CA GLU A 378 26.78 -3.49 -12.72
C GLU A 378 27.17 -4.75 -13.51
N GLN A 379 28.32 -5.36 -13.18
CA GLN A 379 28.75 -6.60 -13.80
C GLN A 379 28.49 -7.78 -12.86
N PRO A 380 28.07 -8.94 -13.36
CA PRO A 380 28.04 -10.15 -12.56
C PRO A 380 29.45 -10.61 -12.20
N ASP A 381 29.63 -11.24 -11.05
CA ASP A 381 30.91 -11.81 -10.64
C ASP A 381 31.21 -13.13 -11.37
N ASN A 382 30.15 -13.88 -11.68
CA ASN A 382 30.20 -15.10 -12.48
C ASN A 382 29.03 -15.13 -13.47
N GLY A 383 29.20 -15.87 -14.56
CA GLY A 383 28.18 -16.01 -15.60
C GLY A 383 28.05 -14.78 -16.51
N SER A 384 26.99 -14.74 -17.28
CA SER A 384 26.77 -13.63 -18.23
C SER A 384 25.29 -13.40 -18.51
N PHE A 385 24.99 -12.17 -18.96
CA PHE A 385 23.71 -11.82 -19.56
C PHE A 385 23.87 -11.67 -21.07
N ARG A 386 22.93 -12.26 -21.80
CA ARG A 386 22.81 -12.08 -23.25
C ARG A 386 21.52 -11.32 -23.56
N LEU A 387 21.67 -10.14 -24.12
CA LEU A 387 20.56 -9.35 -24.65
C LEU A 387 20.42 -9.55 -26.15
N GLY A 388 19.19 -9.69 -26.64
CA GLY A 388 18.93 -9.77 -28.06
C GLY A 388 19.29 -8.46 -28.79
N GLU A 389 19.75 -8.55 -30.03
CA GLU A 389 20.21 -7.40 -30.84
C GLU A 389 19.10 -6.35 -31.06
N THR A 390 17.83 -6.78 -31.07
CA THR A 390 16.67 -5.90 -31.27
C THR A 390 16.08 -5.35 -29.97
N VAL A 391 16.67 -5.70 -28.82
CA VAL A 391 16.19 -5.27 -27.51
C VAL A 391 16.51 -3.80 -27.27
N LYS A 392 15.45 -3.04 -26.98
CA LYS A 392 15.55 -1.66 -26.49
C LYS A 392 15.00 -1.64 -25.08
N LEU A 393 15.89 -1.55 -24.09
CA LEU A 393 15.52 -1.50 -22.68
C LEU A 393 14.95 -0.12 -22.31
N ALA A 394 13.87 -0.13 -21.54
CA ALA A 394 13.38 1.02 -20.79
C ALA A 394 13.40 0.65 -19.31
N TYR A 395 14.22 1.31 -18.50
CA TYR A 395 14.37 1.04 -17.07
C TYR A 395 13.72 2.12 -16.23
N ILE A 396 12.82 1.73 -15.39
CA ILE A 396 12.10 2.58 -14.43
C ILE A 396 12.63 2.29 -13.03
N ASP A 397 13.53 3.17 -12.56
CA ASP A 397 14.16 3.09 -11.23
C ASP A 397 13.21 3.56 -10.11
N GLN A 398 13.48 3.13 -8.88
CA GLN A 398 12.83 3.65 -7.67
C GLN A 398 13.11 5.13 -7.43
N ASN A 399 14.28 5.64 -7.86
CA ASN A 399 14.66 7.04 -7.72
C ASN A 399 13.83 7.91 -8.68
N ARG A 400 12.92 8.66 -8.10
CA ARG A 400 11.97 9.51 -8.81
C ARG A 400 12.54 10.93 -8.96
N ASP A 401 13.59 11.07 -9.75
CA ASP A 401 14.21 12.36 -10.01
C ASP A 401 13.30 13.21 -10.93
N LEU A 402 12.40 13.95 -10.28
CA LEU A 402 11.57 14.96 -10.91
C LEU A 402 12.07 16.35 -10.52
N ASP A 403 12.21 17.24 -11.50
CA ASP A 403 12.63 18.62 -11.26
C ASP A 403 11.49 19.40 -10.56
N ALA A 404 11.69 19.71 -9.29
CA ALA A 404 10.72 20.39 -8.43
C ALA A 404 10.21 21.73 -9.02
N ASN A 405 11.05 22.42 -9.81
CA ASN A 405 10.74 23.75 -10.36
C ASN A 405 9.93 23.70 -11.66
N LYS A 406 9.92 22.57 -12.36
CA LYS A 406 9.17 22.41 -13.61
C LYS A 406 7.69 22.20 -13.38
N THR A 407 6.89 22.56 -14.36
CA THR A 407 5.48 22.18 -14.40
C THR A 407 5.32 20.73 -14.83
N ILE A 408 4.17 20.10 -14.51
CA ILE A 408 3.85 18.72 -14.94
C ILE A 408 4.08 18.56 -16.45
N TRP A 409 3.55 19.51 -17.23
CA TRP A 409 3.70 19.48 -18.68
C TRP A 409 5.17 19.57 -19.12
N GLN A 410 5.94 20.49 -18.54
CA GLN A 410 7.37 20.64 -18.86
C GLN A 410 8.16 19.40 -18.51
N GLU A 411 7.88 18.78 -17.37
CA GLU A 411 8.60 17.58 -16.91
C GLU A 411 8.34 16.37 -17.83
N ILE A 412 7.10 16.17 -18.26
CA ILE A 412 6.73 15.05 -19.13
C ILE A 412 7.13 15.30 -20.58
N SER A 413 6.86 16.51 -21.11
CA SER A 413 7.06 16.81 -22.54
C SER A 413 8.47 17.31 -22.89
N GLY A 414 9.26 17.71 -21.87
CA GLY A 414 10.50 18.46 -22.10
C GLY A 414 10.25 19.88 -22.65
N GLY A 415 9.01 20.41 -22.54
CA GLY A 415 8.61 21.72 -23.07
C GLY A 415 8.21 21.70 -24.54
N ASN A 416 8.10 20.53 -25.17
CA ASN A 416 7.71 20.39 -26.57
C ASN A 416 6.20 20.20 -26.72
N ASP A 417 5.57 20.86 -27.69
CA ASP A 417 4.13 20.71 -27.98
C ASP A 417 3.80 19.35 -28.59
N GLN A 418 4.76 18.72 -29.26
CA GLN A 418 4.67 17.36 -29.79
C GLN A 418 5.74 16.47 -29.18
N ILE A 419 5.37 15.24 -28.87
CA ILE A 419 6.26 14.21 -28.34
C ILE A 419 6.19 12.96 -29.22
N GLU A 420 7.30 12.28 -29.33
CA GLU A 420 7.37 10.98 -30.02
C GLU A 420 6.93 9.87 -29.07
N LEU A 421 5.93 9.09 -29.47
CA LEU A 421 5.51 7.86 -28.81
C LEU A 421 5.76 6.69 -29.77
N GLY A 422 6.91 6.04 -29.64
CA GLY A 422 7.35 5.06 -30.61
C GLY A 422 7.51 5.69 -32.02
N ASN A 423 6.69 5.29 -32.98
CA ASN A 423 6.72 5.83 -34.35
C ASN A 423 5.66 6.91 -34.63
N ARG A 424 5.02 7.44 -33.61
CA ARG A 424 3.93 8.43 -33.76
C ARG A 424 4.25 9.71 -33.03
N LEU A 425 4.01 10.83 -33.72
CA LEU A 425 3.99 12.16 -33.11
C LEU A 425 2.61 12.42 -32.52
N VAL A 426 2.56 12.74 -31.23
CA VAL A 426 1.32 13.06 -30.51
C VAL A 426 1.43 14.41 -29.81
N ASN A 427 0.29 15.09 -29.66
CA ASN A 427 0.23 16.33 -28.91
C ASN A 427 0.54 16.05 -27.42
N SER A 428 1.53 16.74 -26.86
CA SER A 428 2.02 16.52 -25.51
C SER A 428 0.98 16.80 -24.44
N ARG A 429 0.14 17.83 -24.63
CA ARG A 429 -0.93 18.14 -23.66
C ARG A 429 -2.03 17.09 -23.65
N ALA A 430 -2.34 16.50 -24.81
CA ALA A 430 -3.27 15.39 -24.91
C ALA A 430 -2.70 14.11 -24.25
N TYR A 431 -1.40 13.89 -24.39
CA TYR A 431 -0.73 12.78 -23.70
C TYR A 431 -0.78 12.96 -22.17
N VAL A 432 -0.41 14.14 -21.67
CA VAL A 432 -0.45 14.44 -20.23
C VAL A 432 -1.87 14.35 -19.65
N ALA A 433 -2.88 14.73 -20.45
CA ALA A 433 -4.29 14.62 -20.04
C ALA A 433 -4.75 13.17 -19.81
N ARG A 434 -4.13 12.17 -20.47
CA ARG A 434 -4.44 10.75 -20.26
C ARG A 434 -4.08 10.27 -18.84
N TYR A 435 -3.14 10.96 -18.17
CA TYR A 435 -2.72 10.69 -16.80
C TYR A 435 -3.55 11.46 -15.75
N ASN A 436 -4.77 11.88 -16.13
CA ASN A 436 -5.69 12.66 -15.29
C ASN A 436 -5.12 14.01 -14.82
N PHE A 437 -4.32 14.66 -15.66
CA PHE A 437 -3.91 16.05 -15.47
C PHE A 437 -4.69 16.94 -16.43
N SER A 438 -5.70 17.66 -15.90
CA SER A 438 -6.49 18.63 -16.67
C SER A 438 -5.61 19.79 -17.16
N GLY A 439 -6.11 20.61 -18.07
CA GLY A 439 -5.36 21.74 -18.62
C GLY A 439 -4.78 22.69 -17.56
N ALA A 440 -5.52 22.94 -16.47
CA ALA A 440 -5.06 23.76 -15.35
C ALA A 440 -4.01 23.02 -14.50
N ASP A 441 -4.18 21.71 -14.28
CA ASP A 441 -3.24 20.91 -13.49
C ASP A 441 -1.88 20.79 -14.16
N GLN A 442 -1.83 20.74 -15.48
CA GLN A 442 -0.59 20.66 -16.26
C GLN A 442 0.39 21.82 -16.01
N GLN A 443 -0.11 22.95 -15.47
CA GLN A 443 0.70 24.12 -15.13
C GLN A 443 1.18 24.11 -13.66
N LYS A 444 0.73 23.17 -12.85
CA LYS A 444 1.21 23.03 -11.45
C LYS A 444 2.67 22.59 -11.43
N LYS A 445 3.42 23.16 -10.50
CA LYS A 445 4.82 22.77 -10.27
C LYS A 445 4.88 21.41 -9.56
N ILE A 446 5.91 20.64 -9.87
CA ILE A 446 6.16 19.32 -9.28
C ILE A 446 6.26 19.38 -7.75
N GLU A 447 6.86 20.45 -7.18
CA GLU A 447 6.98 20.65 -5.72
C GLU A 447 5.63 20.66 -4.98
N THR A 448 4.54 21.10 -5.66
CA THR A 448 3.21 21.25 -5.07
C THR A 448 2.37 19.97 -5.15
N LEU A 449 2.87 18.91 -5.78
CA LEU A 449 2.13 17.68 -6.04
C LEU A 449 2.13 16.74 -4.84
N SER A 450 1.02 16.02 -4.66
CA SER A 450 0.97 14.88 -3.75
C SER A 450 1.86 13.73 -4.23
N GLY A 451 2.22 12.81 -3.34
CA GLY A 451 3.01 11.62 -3.68
C GLY A 451 2.43 10.85 -4.87
N GLY A 452 1.13 10.55 -4.85
CA GLY A 452 0.46 9.85 -5.95
C GLY A 452 0.44 10.63 -7.27
N GLN A 453 0.34 11.97 -7.22
CA GLN A 453 0.47 12.80 -8.42
C GLN A 453 1.89 12.76 -8.98
N ARG A 454 2.91 12.83 -8.13
CA ARG A 454 4.32 12.69 -8.56
C ARG A 454 4.57 11.34 -9.21
N ASN A 455 3.99 10.27 -8.66
CA ASN A 455 4.10 8.93 -9.25
C ASN A 455 3.49 8.85 -10.63
N ARG A 456 2.30 9.44 -10.85
CA ARG A 456 1.68 9.51 -12.18
C ARG A 456 2.52 10.33 -13.17
N VAL A 457 3.15 11.42 -12.74
CA VAL A 457 4.08 12.20 -13.59
C VAL A 457 5.29 11.37 -13.96
N HIS A 458 5.88 10.67 -12.98
CA HIS A 458 7.03 9.79 -13.20
C HIS A 458 6.68 8.68 -14.19
N LEU A 459 5.55 7.99 -13.97
CA LEU A 459 5.06 6.95 -14.87
C LEU A 459 4.84 7.48 -16.30
N ALA A 460 4.22 8.66 -16.45
CA ALA A 460 4.01 9.30 -17.76
C ALA A 460 5.33 9.62 -18.46
N LYS A 461 6.32 10.14 -17.73
CA LYS A 461 7.65 10.46 -18.26
C LYS A 461 8.36 9.21 -18.78
N MET A 462 8.31 8.13 -18.00
CA MET A 462 9.01 6.89 -18.30
C MET A 462 8.36 6.10 -19.45
N LEU A 463 7.03 5.98 -19.45
CA LEU A 463 6.31 5.27 -20.51
C LEU A 463 6.42 5.98 -21.87
N LYS A 464 6.70 7.29 -21.88
CA LYS A 464 6.96 8.06 -23.10
C LYS A 464 8.24 7.60 -23.81
N GLU A 465 9.28 7.24 -23.09
CA GLU A 465 10.59 6.91 -23.67
C GLU A 465 10.54 5.69 -24.59
N GLY A 466 9.57 4.82 -24.35
CA GLY A 466 9.32 3.66 -25.20
C GLY A 466 10.47 2.65 -25.17
N GLY A 467 10.13 1.39 -25.30
CA GLY A 467 11.06 0.28 -25.37
C GLY A 467 10.29 -0.96 -25.75
N ASN A 468 10.95 -2.03 -26.16
CA ASN A 468 10.30 -3.32 -26.36
C ASN A 468 10.52 -4.28 -25.19
N VAL A 469 11.38 -3.90 -24.23
CA VAL A 469 11.56 -4.57 -22.94
C VAL A 469 11.57 -3.50 -21.84
N ILE A 470 10.62 -3.62 -20.90
CA ILE A 470 10.46 -2.67 -19.81
C ILE A 470 10.87 -3.32 -18.50
N LEU A 471 11.75 -2.65 -17.75
CA LEU A 471 12.15 -3.04 -16.41
C LEU A 471 11.49 -2.07 -15.43
N LEU A 472 10.62 -2.58 -14.55
CA LEU A 472 9.87 -1.80 -13.56
C LEU A 472 10.33 -2.19 -12.15
N ASP A 473 10.92 -1.25 -11.42
CA ASP A 473 11.34 -1.47 -10.02
C ASP A 473 10.34 -0.84 -9.06
N GLU A 474 9.51 -1.68 -8.42
CA GLU A 474 8.43 -1.34 -7.49
C GLU A 474 7.46 -0.25 -8.04
N PRO A 475 6.88 -0.44 -9.24
CA PRO A 475 6.02 0.56 -9.85
C PRO A 475 4.68 0.74 -9.11
N THR A 476 4.31 -0.23 -8.27
CA THR A 476 3.04 -0.28 -7.56
C THR A 476 3.01 0.59 -6.31
N ASN A 477 4.18 0.98 -5.78
CA ASN A 477 4.26 1.78 -4.56
C ASN A 477 3.60 3.15 -4.70
N ASP A 478 2.74 3.50 -3.74
CA ASP A 478 1.99 4.77 -3.65
C ASP A 478 1.01 5.04 -4.81
N LEU A 479 0.71 4.06 -5.67
CA LEU A 479 -0.32 4.17 -6.69
C LEU A 479 -1.69 3.86 -6.10
N ASP A 480 -2.71 4.64 -6.47
CA ASP A 480 -4.09 4.31 -6.14
C ASP A 480 -4.61 3.16 -7.01
N VAL A 481 -5.70 2.52 -6.56
CA VAL A 481 -6.29 1.34 -7.21
C VAL A 481 -6.63 1.57 -8.68
N ASN A 482 -7.08 2.79 -9.05
CA ASN A 482 -7.42 3.10 -10.44
C ASN A 482 -6.18 3.19 -11.32
N THR A 483 -5.10 3.82 -10.80
CA THR A 483 -3.81 3.90 -11.50
C THR A 483 -3.16 2.53 -11.64
N LEU A 484 -3.25 1.67 -10.60
CA LEU A 484 -2.78 0.28 -10.65
C LEU A 484 -3.50 -0.52 -11.74
N ARG A 485 -4.82 -0.43 -11.82
CA ARG A 485 -5.61 -1.09 -12.88
C ARG A 485 -5.21 -0.64 -14.27
N ALA A 486 -5.08 0.67 -14.46
CA ALA A 486 -4.66 1.19 -15.75
C ALA A 486 -3.26 0.70 -16.15
N LEU A 487 -2.34 0.56 -15.18
CA LEU A 487 -1.01 -0.01 -15.42
C LEU A 487 -1.09 -1.50 -15.76
N GLU A 488 -1.93 -2.28 -15.06
CA GLU A 488 -2.19 -3.69 -15.38
C GLU A 488 -2.66 -3.84 -16.83
N GLU A 489 -3.71 -3.11 -17.21
CA GLU A 489 -4.27 -3.12 -18.57
C GLU A 489 -3.26 -2.68 -19.64
N ALA A 490 -2.43 -1.68 -19.31
CA ALA A 490 -1.39 -1.20 -20.22
C ALA A 490 -0.30 -2.28 -20.44
N LEU A 491 0.08 -3.02 -19.40
CA LEU A 491 1.07 -4.11 -19.49
C LEU A 491 0.49 -5.34 -20.17
N GLU A 492 -0.77 -5.71 -19.92
CA GLU A 492 -1.47 -6.80 -20.62
C GLU A 492 -1.56 -6.54 -22.15
N ASN A 493 -1.78 -5.28 -22.53
CA ASN A 493 -1.86 -4.86 -23.93
C ASN A 493 -0.50 -4.51 -24.55
N PHE A 494 0.58 -4.59 -23.79
CA PHE A 494 1.92 -4.28 -24.28
C PHE A 494 2.46 -5.38 -25.19
N GLY A 495 2.79 -5.02 -26.41
CA GLY A 495 3.32 -5.98 -27.41
C GLY A 495 4.80 -6.36 -27.23
N GLY A 496 5.45 -5.93 -26.16
CA GLY A 496 6.83 -6.25 -25.80
C GLY A 496 6.93 -7.22 -24.62
N CYS A 497 8.04 -7.16 -23.89
CA CYS A 497 8.27 -7.93 -22.67
C CYS A 497 8.41 -6.98 -21.48
N ALA A 498 8.07 -7.46 -20.28
CA ALA A 498 8.31 -6.73 -19.06
C ALA A 498 8.97 -7.59 -17.99
N VAL A 499 9.84 -6.98 -17.19
CA VAL A 499 10.35 -7.57 -15.94
C VAL A 499 9.99 -6.61 -14.83
N VAL A 500 9.21 -7.08 -13.86
CA VAL A 500 8.62 -6.23 -12.83
C VAL A 500 9.00 -6.73 -11.45
N ILE A 501 9.73 -5.92 -10.70
CA ILE A 501 9.91 -6.14 -9.27
C ILE A 501 8.69 -5.55 -8.59
N SER A 502 7.94 -6.35 -7.85
CA SER A 502 6.82 -5.86 -7.05
C SER A 502 6.55 -6.75 -5.83
N HIS A 503 6.06 -6.13 -4.77
CA HIS A 503 5.51 -6.81 -3.60
C HIS A 503 3.98 -6.92 -3.65
N ASP A 504 3.32 -6.29 -4.62
CA ASP A 504 1.89 -6.41 -4.86
C ASP A 504 1.58 -7.75 -5.53
N ARG A 505 1.14 -8.70 -4.70
CA ARG A 505 0.81 -10.07 -5.11
C ARG A 505 -0.36 -10.11 -6.10
N TRP A 506 -1.36 -9.25 -5.91
CA TRP A 506 -2.52 -9.14 -6.79
C TRP A 506 -2.13 -8.67 -8.20
N PHE A 507 -1.26 -7.65 -8.24
CA PHE A 507 -0.72 -7.14 -9.50
C PHE A 507 0.05 -8.24 -10.25
N LEU A 508 0.95 -8.95 -9.56
CA LEU A 508 1.73 -10.04 -10.15
C LEU A 508 0.86 -11.23 -10.57
N ASP A 509 -0.20 -11.52 -9.84
CA ASP A 509 -1.12 -12.61 -10.17
C ASP A 509 -1.88 -12.34 -11.49
N ARG A 510 -2.18 -11.08 -11.76
CA ARG A 510 -2.86 -10.67 -12.99
C ARG A 510 -1.94 -10.61 -14.21
N ILE A 511 -0.75 -10.05 -14.06
CA ILE A 511 0.09 -9.72 -15.22
C ILE A 511 1.22 -10.72 -15.47
N ALA A 512 1.75 -11.38 -14.43
CA ALA A 512 2.93 -12.21 -14.59
C ALA A 512 2.63 -13.53 -15.31
N THR A 513 3.44 -13.83 -16.31
CA THR A 513 3.46 -15.13 -17.00
C THR A 513 4.52 -16.06 -16.42
N HIS A 514 5.51 -15.47 -15.75
CA HIS A 514 6.61 -16.18 -15.08
C HIS A 514 6.97 -15.44 -13.79
N ILE A 515 7.48 -16.18 -12.81
CA ILE A 515 7.99 -15.65 -11.55
C ILE A 515 9.47 -15.98 -11.41
N LEU A 516 10.28 -14.97 -11.07
CA LEU A 516 11.68 -15.13 -10.67
C LEU A 516 11.78 -14.85 -9.18
N ALA A 517 11.87 -15.91 -8.38
CA ALA A 517 11.78 -15.85 -6.93
C ALA A 517 13.14 -15.98 -6.26
N PHE A 518 13.50 -14.98 -5.46
CA PHE A 518 14.65 -15.02 -4.54
C PHE A 518 14.20 -15.68 -3.23
N GLU A 519 14.44 -16.98 -3.09
CA GLU A 519 13.92 -17.79 -1.97
C GLU A 519 14.84 -17.80 -0.72
N GLY A 520 15.91 -16.99 -0.72
CA GLY A 520 16.94 -16.99 0.33
C GLY A 520 18.06 -17.99 0.06
N ASN A 521 19.06 -18.07 0.97
CA ASN A 521 20.25 -18.91 0.79
C ASN A 521 20.96 -18.75 -0.57
N SER A 522 20.86 -17.56 -1.18
CA SER A 522 21.40 -17.21 -2.50
C SER A 522 20.79 -18.00 -3.67
N GLN A 523 19.65 -18.65 -3.45
CA GLN A 523 18.92 -19.38 -4.49
C GLN A 523 17.88 -18.51 -5.17
N VAL A 524 17.83 -18.61 -6.50
CA VAL A 524 16.84 -17.94 -7.35
C VAL A 524 16.15 -19.00 -8.18
N VAL A 525 14.82 -19.05 -8.09
CA VAL A 525 13.98 -20.02 -8.80
C VAL A 525 13.22 -19.31 -9.91
N PHE A 526 13.31 -19.82 -11.13
CA PHE A 526 12.51 -19.36 -12.26
C PHE A 526 11.33 -20.32 -12.44
N PHE A 527 10.12 -19.80 -12.32
CA PHE A 527 8.88 -20.56 -12.35
C PHE A 527 7.98 -20.04 -13.48
N GLN A 528 7.38 -20.95 -14.25
CA GLN A 528 6.39 -20.62 -15.27
C GLN A 528 5.00 -20.63 -14.65
N GLY A 529 4.35 -19.49 -14.60
CA GLY A 529 3.04 -19.27 -13.99
C GLY A 529 2.94 -17.93 -13.27
N ASN A 530 1.77 -17.65 -12.70
CA ASN A 530 1.51 -16.43 -11.94
C ASN A 530 1.89 -16.60 -10.46
N TRP A 531 1.58 -15.57 -9.65
CA TRP A 531 1.89 -15.58 -8.21
C TRP A 531 1.21 -16.74 -7.46
N SER A 532 -0.10 -16.96 -7.67
CA SER A 532 -0.86 -17.99 -6.96
C SER A 532 -0.37 -19.40 -7.26
N GLU A 533 -0.01 -19.66 -8.51
CA GLU A 533 0.56 -20.93 -8.94
C GLU A 533 1.95 -21.18 -8.34
N TYR A 534 2.79 -20.14 -8.31
CA TYR A 534 4.10 -20.19 -7.67
C TYR A 534 3.98 -20.45 -6.17
N GLU A 535 3.06 -19.75 -5.47
CA GLU A 535 2.85 -19.93 -4.03
C GLU A 535 2.40 -21.36 -3.71
N ALA A 536 1.49 -21.91 -4.51
CA ALA A 536 1.06 -23.31 -4.38
C ALA A 536 2.22 -24.31 -4.59
N ASP A 537 3.10 -24.06 -5.57
CA ASP A 537 4.30 -24.87 -5.79
C ASP A 537 5.29 -24.73 -4.62
N ARG A 538 5.54 -23.51 -4.14
CA ARG A 538 6.41 -23.23 -3.00
C ARG A 538 5.94 -23.95 -1.73
N LYS A 539 4.65 -23.92 -1.45
CA LYS A 539 4.05 -24.65 -0.30
C LYS A 539 4.25 -26.16 -0.42
N LYS A 540 4.14 -26.71 -1.62
CA LYS A 540 4.41 -28.15 -1.85
C LYS A 540 5.88 -28.50 -1.67
N ARG A 541 6.82 -27.64 -2.10
CA ARG A 541 8.28 -27.89 -1.99
C ARG A 541 8.80 -27.71 -0.58
N LEU A 542 8.36 -26.69 0.14
CA LEU A 542 8.92 -26.28 1.44
C LEU A 542 8.06 -26.71 2.65
N GLY A 543 6.83 -27.16 2.44
CA GLY A 543 5.92 -27.55 3.52
C GLY A 543 5.71 -26.45 4.57
N ALA A 544 5.66 -26.82 5.85
CA ALA A 544 5.45 -25.88 6.96
C ALA A 544 6.56 -24.80 7.10
N ALA A 545 7.73 -24.99 6.51
CA ALA A 545 8.79 -23.98 6.49
C ALA A 545 8.45 -22.78 5.58
N ALA A 546 7.52 -22.94 4.63
CA ALA A 546 7.08 -21.86 3.75
C ALA A 546 6.26 -20.77 4.46
N GLU A 547 5.66 -21.10 5.62
CA GLU A 547 4.74 -20.20 6.33
C GLU A 547 5.41 -19.33 7.40
N ARG A 548 6.67 -19.61 7.73
CA ARG A 548 7.40 -18.85 8.76
C ARG A 548 8.34 -17.84 8.12
N PRO A 549 8.11 -16.53 8.28
CA PRO A 549 9.08 -15.54 7.85
C PRO A 549 10.39 -15.71 8.63
N HIS A 550 11.48 -15.82 7.90
CA HIS A 550 12.82 -15.95 8.48
C HIS A 550 13.69 -14.80 7.99
N ARG A 551 14.61 -14.32 8.85
CA ARG A 551 15.68 -13.43 8.38
C ARG A 551 16.44 -14.10 7.26
N ILE A 552 16.76 -13.32 6.21
CA ILE A 552 17.54 -13.82 5.08
C ILE A 552 18.88 -14.32 5.59
N LYS A 553 19.15 -15.60 5.38
CA LYS A 553 20.48 -16.17 5.56
C LYS A 553 21.21 -16.09 4.21
N TYR A 554 22.28 -15.31 4.16
CA TYR A 554 23.17 -15.30 3.02
C TYR A 554 24.23 -16.36 3.21
N ARG A 555 24.55 -17.10 2.15
CA ARG A 555 25.75 -17.94 2.19
C ARG A 555 26.98 -17.02 2.23
N ARG A 556 27.95 -17.40 3.06
CA ARG A 556 29.26 -16.74 3.01
C ARG A 556 30.00 -17.22 1.78
N LEU A 557 30.65 -16.31 1.07
CA LEU A 557 31.57 -16.66 0.00
C LEU A 557 32.68 -17.54 0.60
N THR A 558 32.67 -18.82 0.36
CA THR A 558 33.81 -19.69 0.59
C THR A 558 34.80 -19.43 -0.54
N ARG A 559 35.89 -18.71 -0.24
CA ARG A 559 37.04 -18.52 -1.16
C ARG A 559 37.74 -19.84 -1.41
#